data_a03517d20aa9c4ede570e203fb4f6dc5
#
_entry.id   a03517d20aa9c4ede570e203fb4f6dc5
#
_cell.length_a   1.000
_cell.length_b   1.000
_cell.length_c   1.000
_cell.angle_alpha   90.00
_cell.angle_beta   90.00
_cell.angle_gamma   90.00
#
_symmetry.space_group_name_H-M   'P 1'
#
loop_
_entity.id
_entity.type
_entity.pdbx_description
1 polymer ?
#
loop_
_entity_poly.entity_id
_entity_poly.type
_entity_poly.pdbx_seq_one_letter_code
_entity_poly.pdbx_strand_id
1 'polypeptide(L)'
;NGAVAGFVVGALEDTGENIYGHICNLAVLPRFRHHGIGRLLVTRAEHQFAIELATAVQLEVRVSNTAAQKFYHRLGYQNVFGIDSYYANGEDAFVMMKWFRF
;
A
#
# COMPACT_ATOMS: atom_id res chain seq x y z
N ASN A 1 -18.42 -6.76 -17.07
CA ASN A 1 -18.04 -7.49 -18.26
C ASN A 1 -16.81 -8.41 -18.07
N GLY A 2 -16.36 -8.60 -16.86
CA GLY A 2 -15.21 -9.46 -16.56
C GLY A 2 -13.83 -8.85 -16.85
N ALA A 3 -13.75 -7.59 -17.27
CA ALA A 3 -12.47 -6.94 -17.48
C ALA A 3 -11.82 -6.61 -16.14
N VAL A 4 -10.49 -6.83 -16.04
CA VAL A 4 -9.72 -6.46 -14.85
C VAL A 4 -9.34 -5.00 -14.93
N ALA A 5 -9.84 -4.18 -14.00
CA ALA A 5 -9.55 -2.76 -13.94
C ALA A 5 -8.28 -2.47 -13.15
N GLY A 6 -7.95 -3.34 -12.20
CA GLY A 6 -6.77 -3.20 -11.35
C GLY A 6 -6.63 -4.39 -10.41
N PHE A 7 -5.56 -4.40 -9.64
CA PHE A 7 -5.32 -5.45 -8.66
C PHE A 7 -4.46 -4.93 -7.51
N VAL A 8 -4.52 -5.63 -6.39
CA VAL A 8 -3.64 -5.42 -5.25
C VAL A 8 -3.08 -6.76 -4.80
N VAL A 9 -1.80 -6.77 -4.47
CA VAL A 9 -1.12 -7.95 -3.91
C VAL A 9 -0.65 -7.58 -2.51
N GLY A 10 -1.01 -8.41 -1.55
CA GLY A 10 -0.62 -8.21 -0.16
C GLY A 10 -0.12 -9.48 0.47
N ALA A 11 0.56 -9.33 1.59
CA ALA A 11 1.07 -10.41 2.41
C ALA A 11 0.96 -10.03 3.88
N LEU A 12 0.90 -11.03 4.75
CA LEU A 12 1.03 -10.81 6.20
C LEU A 12 2.48 -11.04 6.59
N GLU A 13 2.99 -10.14 7.43
CA GLU A 13 4.32 -10.26 8.02
C GLU A 13 4.18 -10.31 9.54
N ASP A 14 4.68 -11.40 10.13
CA ASP A 14 4.64 -11.61 11.57
C ASP A 14 6.05 -11.45 12.12
N THR A 15 6.23 -10.45 12.99
CA THR A 15 7.54 -10.19 13.62
C THR A 15 7.70 -10.89 14.96
N GLY A 16 6.69 -11.66 15.38
CA GLY A 16 6.64 -12.26 16.73
C GLY A 16 6.01 -11.34 17.77
N GLU A 17 6.07 -10.03 17.56
CA GLU A 17 5.44 -9.04 18.44
C GLU A 17 4.19 -8.43 17.81
N ASN A 18 4.22 -8.24 16.49
CA ASN A 18 3.14 -7.65 15.74
C ASN A 18 2.94 -8.36 14.42
N ILE A 19 1.71 -8.28 13.91
CA ILE A 19 1.37 -8.71 12.56
C ILE A 19 1.10 -7.46 11.73
N TYR A 20 1.77 -7.34 10.58
CA TYR A 20 1.58 -6.23 9.65
C TYR A 20 1.01 -6.75 8.33
N GLY A 21 0.08 -5.99 7.75
CA GLY A 21 -0.29 -6.18 6.37
C GLY A 21 0.72 -5.45 5.48
N HIS A 22 1.26 -6.11 4.47
CA HIS A 22 2.19 -5.51 3.53
C HIS A 22 1.53 -5.46 2.16
N ILE A 23 1.29 -4.27 1.64
CA ILE A 23 0.86 -4.10 0.26
C ILE A 23 2.11 -4.14 -0.61
N CYS A 24 2.26 -5.24 -1.36
CA CYS A 24 3.44 -5.48 -2.18
C CYS A 24 3.31 -4.82 -3.55
N ASN A 25 2.09 -4.72 -4.07
CA ASN A 25 1.83 -4.12 -5.38
C ASN A 25 0.38 -3.66 -5.47
N LEU A 26 0.18 -2.53 -6.13
CA LEU A 26 -1.14 -1.99 -6.44
C LEU A 26 -1.06 -1.42 -7.85
N ALA A 27 -1.96 -1.84 -8.71
CA ALA A 27 -2.03 -1.33 -10.08
C ALA A 27 -3.48 -1.11 -10.50
N VAL A 28 -3.73 -0.01 -11.20
CA VAL A 28 -5.01 0.30 -11.83
C VAL A 28 -4.71 0.64 -13.28
N LEU A 29 -5.41 0.00 -14.21
CA LEU A 29 -5.24 0.30 -15.64
C LEU A 29 -5.53 1.77 -15.91
N PRO A 30 -4.79 2.43 -16.82
CA PRO A 30 -4.92 3.88 -17.03
C PRO A 30 -6.34 4.35 -17.31
N ARG A 31 -7.12 3.62 -18.10
CA ARG A 31 -8.51 4.00 -18.43
C ARG A 31 -9.47 3.89 -17.25
N PHE A 32 -9.07 3.23 -16.18
CA PHE A 32 -9.88 3.08 -14.97
C PHE A 32 -9.39 3.95 -13.81
N ARG A 33 -8.35 4.74 -14.01
CA ARG A 33 -7.84 5.66 -12.99
C ARG A 33 -8.82 6.80 -12.76
N HIS A 34 -8.74 7.39 -11.57
CA HIS A 34 -9.62 8.48 -11.14
C HIS A 34 -11.10 8.09 -10.98
N HIS A 35 -11.37 6.78 -10.87
CA HIS A 35 -12.70 6.24 -10.61
C HIS A 35 -12.84 5.63 -9.21
N GLY A 36 -11.88 5.88 -8.33
CA GLY A 36 -11.91 5.35 -6.97
C GLY A 36 -11.53 3.87 -6.83
N ILE A 37 -11.03 3.24 -7.90
CA ILE A 37 -10.70 1.81 -7.88
C ILE A 37 -9.49 1.54 -6.99
N GLY A 38 -8.44 2.35 -7.08
CA GLY A 38 -7.27 2.22 -6.21
C GLY A 38 -7.64 2.31 -4.73
N ARG A 39 -8.48 3.30 -4.39
CA ARG A 39 -8.99 3.46 -3.02
C ARG A 39 -9.79 2.24 -2.58
N LEU A 40 -10.64 1.70 -3.44
CA LEU A 40 -11.44 0.51 -3.14
C LEU A 40 -10.53 -0.69 -2.89
N LEU A 41 -9.50 -0.90 -3.72
CA LEU A 41 -8.57 -2.01 -3.57
C LEU A 41 -7.80 -1.92 -2.26
N VAL A 42 -7.29 -0.74 -1.91
CA VAL A 42 -6.57 -0.53 -0.65
C VAL A 42 -7.51 -0.75 0.54
N THR A 43 -8.72 -0.22 0.48
CA THR A 43 -9.70 -0.38 1.56
C THR A 43 -10.05 -1.85 1.78
N ARG A 44 -10.21 -2.63 0.72
CA ARG A 44 -10.48 -4.07 0.83
C ARG A 44 -9.28 -4.83 1.39
N ALA A 45 -8.07 -4.47 0.97
CA ALA A 45 -6.86 -5.07 1.52
C ALA A 45 -6.75 -4.77 3.03
N GLU A 46 -6.98 -3.53 3.44
CA GLU A 46 -6.97 -3.15 4.85
C GLU A 46 -7.99 -3.93 5.66
N HIS A 47 -9.19 -4.09 5.12
CA HIS A 47 -10.25 -4.86 5.78
C HIS A 47 -9.81 -6.31 6.00
N GLN A 48 -9.23 -6.94 4.98
CA GLN A 48 -8.75 -8.31 5.08
C GLN A 48 -7.61 -8.43 6.10
N PHE A 49 -6.66 -7.50 6.08
CA PHE A 49 -5.59 -7.48 7.07
C PHE A 49 -6.11 -7.35 8.50
N ALA A 50 -7.11 -6.50 8.71
CA ALA A 50 -7.72 -6.32 10.02
C ALA A 50 -8.40 -7.61 10.50
N ILE A 51 -9.10 -8.32 9.61
CA ILE A 51 -9.71 -9.62 9.93
C ILE A 51 -8.63 -10.61 10.38
N GLU A 52 -7.45 -10.56 9.80
CA GLU A 52 -6.33 -11.45 10.13
C GLU A 52 -5.46 -10.90 11.26
N LEU A 53 -5.98 -9.93 12.01
CA LEU A 53 -5.40 -9.38 13.23
C LEU A 53 -4.13 -8.55 13.00
N ALA A 54 -3.91 -8.04 11.81
CA ALA A 54 -2.84 -7.08 11.58
C ALA A 54 -3.12 -5.79 12.36
N THR A 55 -2.08 -5.16 12.89
CA THR A 55 -2.17 -3.91 13.64
C THR A 55 -1.90 -2.69 12.77
N ALA A 56 -1.27 -2.90 11.62
CA ALA A 56 -0.90 -1.82 10.70
C ALA A 56 -0.76 -2.36 9.28
N VAL A 57 -0.74 -1.45 8.32
CA VAL A 57 -0.42 -1.75 6.92
C VAL A 57 0.83 -0.97 6.54
N GLN A 58 1.75 -1.64 5.85
CA GLN A 58 3.01 -1.09 5.37
C GLN A 58 3.09 -1.21 3.86
N LEU A 59 3.71 -0.22 3.22
CA LEU A 59 3.99 -0.25 1.79
C LEU A 59 5.22 0.60 1.49
N GLU A 60 5.80 0.40 0.32
CA GLU A 60 6.92 1.19 -0.18
C GLU A 60 6.49 1.97 -1.42
N VAL A 61 6.96 3.20 -1.54
CA VAL A 61 6.76 4.04 -2.72
C VAL A 61 8.09 4.65 -3.16
N ARG A 62 8.26 4.82 -4.47
CA ARG A 62 9.44 5.52 -4.99
C ARG A 62 9.45 6.97 -4.50
N VAL A 63 10.62 7.48 -4.13
CA VAL A 63 10.74 8.88 -3.71
C VAL A 63 10.31 9.84 -4.80
N SER A 64 10.45 9.46 -6.08
CA SER A 64 10.02 10.29 -7.20
C SER A 64 8.52 10.21 -7.49
N ASN A 65 7.82 9.23 -6.93
CA ASN A 65 6.38 9.04 -7.20
C ASN A 65 5.53 9.87 -6.26
N THR A 66 5.51 11.18 -6.47
CA THR A 66 4.77 12.10 -5.62
C THR A 66 3.25 11.88 -5.71
N ALA A 67 2.75 11.45 -6.84
CA ALA A 67 1.32 11.16 -7.01
C ALA A 67 0.88 9.99 -6.11
N ALA A 68 1.68 8.91 -6.07
CA ALA A 68 1.40 7.78 -5.19
C ALA A 68 1.48 8.18 -3.72
N GLN A 69 2.49 8.98 -3.34
CA GLN A 69 2.63 9.48 -1.97
C GLN A 69 1.40 10.26 -1.54
N LYS A 70 0.91 11.16 -2.39
CA LYS A 70 -0.31 11.94 -2.11
C LYS A 70 -1.54 11.04 -1.98
N PHE A 71 -1.63 10.05 -2.86
CA PHE A 71 -2.73 9.09 -2.83
C PHE A 71 -2.78 8.37 -1.48
N TYR A 72 -1.65 7.81 -1.03
CA TYR A 72 -1.60 7.09 0.24
C TYR A 72 -1.77 8.02 1.45
N HIS A 73 -1.23 9.25 1.39
CA HIS A 73 -1.47 10.24 2.46
C HIS A 73 -2.96 10.51 2.65
N ARG A 74 -3.71 10.64 1.56
CA ARG A 74 -5.16 10.84 1.66
C ARG A 74 -5.89 9.67 2.30
N LEU A 75 -5.33 8.47 2.20
CA LEU A 75 -5.90 7.27 2.80
C LEU A 75 -5.41 7.06 4.24
N GLY A 76 -4.61 7.96 4.78
CA GLY A 76 -4.16 7.91 6.17
C GLY A 76 -2.78 7.32 6.39
N TYR A 77 -2.02 7.06 5.33
CA TYR A 77 -0.65 6.57 5.43
C TYR A 77 0.31 7.72 5.71
N GLN A 78 1.36 7.43 6.46
CA GLN A 78 2.39 8.39 6.81
C GLN A 78 3.76 7.83 6.45
N ASN A 79 4.69 8.71 6.07
CA ASN A 79 6.08 8.33 5.87
C ASN A 79 6.70 7.97 7.22
N VAL A 80 7.35 6.82 7.30
CA VAL A 80 7.97 6.35 8.53
C VAL A 80 9.49 6.42 8.42
N PHE A 81 10.04 5.92 7.30
CA PHE A 81 11.48 5.98 7.04
C PHE A 81 11.75 5.78 5.55
N GLY A 82 13.01 5.99 5.14
CA GLY A 82 13.45 5.75 3.79
C GLY A 82 14.35 4.52 3.70
N ILE A 83 14.39 3.91 2.53
CA ILE A 83 15.31 2.81 2.23
C ILE A 83 16.12 3.24 1.00
N ASP A 84 17.44 3.33 1.16
CA ASP A 84 18.34 3.72 0.08
C ASP A 84 18.42 2.60 -0.96
N SER A 85 18.44 2.98 -2.24
CA SER A 85 18.64 2.06 -3.36
C SER A 85 17.72 0.84 -3.32
N TYR A 86 16.47 1.04 -2.97
CA TYR A 86 15.50 -0.05 -2.81
C TYR A 86 15.11 -0.70 -4.13
N TYR A 87 14.95 0.11 -5.19
CA TYR A 87 14.53 -0.37 -6.52
C TYR A 87 15.72 -0.77 -7.36
N ALA A 88 15.47 -1.64 -8.36
CA ALA A 88 16.53 -2.18 -9.22
C ALA A 88 17.32 -1.12 -9.95
N ASN A 89 16.72 0.05 -10.25
CA ASN A 89 17.38 1.17 -10.88
C ASN A 89 18.18 2.06 -9.92
N GLY A 90 18.27 1.66 -8.64
CA GLY A 90 18.98 2.42 -7.61
C GLY A 90 18.16 3.50 -6.92
N GLU A 91 16.91 3.68 -7.29
CA GLU A 91 16.08 4.69 -6.67
C GLU A 91 15.71 4.31 -5.23
N ASP A 92 15.65 5.31 -4.35
CA ASP A 92 15.25 5.14 -2.96
C ASP A 92 13.74 4.95 -2.84
N ALA A 93 13.31 4.36 -1.73
CA ALA A 93 11.91 4.23 -1.39
C ALA A 93 11.61 4.96 -0.08
N PHE A 94 10.37 5.46 0.05
CA PHE A 94 9.78 5.76 1.35
C PHE A 94 8.96 4.55 1.78
N VAL A 95 9.10 4.18 3.05
CA VAL A 95 8.19 3.25 3.71
C VAL A 95 7.07 4.07 4.33
N MET A 96 5.84 3.75 3.97
CA MET A 96 4.65 4.39 4.51
C MET A 96 3.85 3.38 5.30
N MET A 97 3.22 3.82 6.38
CA MET A 97 2.42 2.95 7.25
C MET A 97 1.14 3.64 7.67
N LYS A 98 0.14 2.81 7.93
CA LYS A 98 -1.13 3.22 8.54
C LYS A 98 -1.44 2.22 9.65
N TRP A 99 -1.66 2.74 10.86
CA TRP A 99 -2.01 1.92 12.02
C TRP A 99 -3.52 1.87 12.16
N PHE A 100 -4.03 0.67 12.40
CA PHE A 100 -5.46 0.50 12.65
C PHE A 100 -5.82 1.03 14.03
N ARG A 101 -7.03 1.57 14.13
CA ARG A 101 -7.63 2.01 15.40
C ARG A 101 -8.86 1.15 15.63
N PHE A 102 -8.86 0.46 16.74
CA PHE A 102 -9.97 -0.42 17.12
C PHE A 102 -10.70 0.13 18.34
#